data_512ef9db951fe9469a41e7ea6cf37365
#
_entry.id   512ef9db951fe9469a41e7ea6cf37365
#
_cell.length_a   1.000
_cell.length_b   1.000
_cell.length_c   1.000
_cell.angle_alpha   90.00
_cell.angle_beta   90.00
_cell.angle_gamma   90.00
#
_symmetry.space_group_name_H-M   'P 1'
#
loop_
_entity.id
_entity.type
_entity.pdbx_description
1 polymer ?
#
loop_
_entity_poly.entity_id
_entity_poly.type
_entity_poly.pdbx_seq_one_letter_code
_entity_poly.pdbx_strand_id
1 'polypeptide(L)' 'MVRILTERVIEGNDKYIEAAGLSTDSKPTENIVTGSVFLEVNTGKGFLFNETAGTWVEQ' A
#
# COMPACT_ATOMS: atom_id res chain seq x y z
N MET A 1 -2.83 4.17 12.55
CA MET A 1 -3.92 3.36 11.93
C MET A 1 -3.94 3.57 10.44
N VAL A 2 -3.96 2.50 9.68
CA VAL A 2 -3.99 2.59 8.22
C VAL A 2 -5.39 2.96 7.73
N ARG A 3 -5.44 3.93 6.81
CA ARG A 3 -6.70 4.31 6.17
C ARG A 3 -6.58 4.08 4.67
N ILE A 4 -7.53 3.36 4.11
CA ILE A 4 -7.63 3.14 2.68
C ILE A 4 -8.37 4.33 2.07
N LEU A 5 -7.68 5.08 1.22
CA LEU A 5 -8.26 6.27 0.60
C LEU A 5 -8.96 5.93 -0.72
N THR A 6 -8.40 5.00 -1.47
CA THR A 6 -8.95 4.53 -2.74
C THR A 6 -8.69 3.04 -2.84
N GLU A 7 -9.68 2.31 -3.34
CA GLU A 7 -9.57 0.87 -3.54
C GLU A 7 -10.25 0.50 -4.85
N ARG A 8 -9.55 -0.29 -5.68
CA ARG A 8 -10.10 -0.75 -6.96
C ARG A 8 -9.73 -2.21 -7.16
N VAL A 9 -10.70 -3.05 -7.40
CA VAL A 9 -10.46 -4.44 -7.74
C VAL A 9 -9.93 -4.50 -9.17
N ILE A 10 -8.79 -5.15 -9.35
CA ILE A 10 -8.14 -5.28 -10.65
C ILE A 10 -8.50 -6.64 -11.27
N GLU A 11 -8.29 -7.73 -10.52
CA GLU A 11 -8.55 -9.06 -11.02
C GLU A 11 -8.78 -10.02 -9.85
N GLY A 12 -9.87 -10.76 -9.87
CA GLY A 12 -10.19 -11.68 -8.79
C GLY A 12 -10.22 -10.98 -7.44
N ASN A 13 -9.36 -11.39 -6.51
CA ASN A 13 -9.22 -10.76 -5.20
C ASN A 13 -8.13 -9.69 -5.16
N ASP A 14 -7.38 -9.53 -6.24
CA ASP A 14 -6.28 -8.57 -6.29
C ASP A 14 -6.81 -7.16 -6.48
N LYS A 15 -6.28 -6.21 -5.72
CA LYS A 15 -6.76 -4.85 -5.75
C LYS A 15 -5.63 -3.84 -5.68
N TYR A 16 -5.86 -2.69 -6.30
CA TYR A 16 -5.04 -1.51 -6.19
C TYR A 16 -5.56 -0.67 -5.03
N ILE A 17 -4.66 -0.21 -4.18
CA ILE A 17 -5.04 0.69 -3.08
C ILE A 17 -4.16 1.93 -3.04
N GLU A 18 -4.74 3.02 -2.55
CA GLU A 18 -4.02 4.20 -2.11
C GLU A 18 -4.33 4.34 -0.64
N ALA A 19 -3.33 4.21 0.20
CA ALA A 19 -3.52 4.18 1.64
C ALA A 19 -2.60 5.16 2.33
N ALA A 20 -2.93 5.50 3.55
CA ALA A 20 -2.12 6.37 4.39
C ALA A 20 -2.10 5.83 5.82
N GLY A 21 -1.00 6.08 6.53
CA GLY A 21 -0.86 5.64 7.91
C GLY A 21 0.43 6.14 8.51
N LEU A 22 0.82 5.55 9.63
CA LEU A 22 2.04 5.92 10.33
C LEU A 22 3.14 4.92 10.03
N SER A 23 4.39 5.31 10.28
CA SER A 23 5.53 4.41 10.08
C SER A 23 5.45 3.17 10.97
N THR A 24 4.76 3.27 12.10
CA THR A 24 4.57 2.16 13.04
C THR A 24 3.42 1.25 12.68
N ASP A 25 2.58 1.62 11.71
CA ASP A 25 1.45 0.81 11.30
C ASP A 25 1.91 -0.33 10.39
N SER A 26 1.25 -1.49 10.55
CA SER A 26 1.48 -2.61 9.63
C SER A 26 0.79 -2.31 8.31
N LYS A 27 1.56 -2.33 7.22
CA LYS A 27 1.03 -2.07 5.88
C LYS A 27 0.39 -3.34 5.33
N PRO A 28 -0.76 -3.24 4.65
CA PRO A 28 -1.40 -4.43 4.06
C PRO A 28 -0.54 -5.02 2.96
N THR A 29 -0.50 -6.35 2.88
CA THR A 29 0.33 -7.04 1.88
C THR A 29 -0.43 -8.12 1.12
N GLU A 30 -1.65 -8.47 1.54
CA GLU A 30 -2.42 -9.53 0.89
C GLU A 30 -3.32 -8.98 -0.21
N ASN A 31 -3.25 -9.61 -1.38
CA ASN A 31 -4.10 -9.28 -2.53
C ASN A 31 -3.91 -7.83 -3.00
N ILE A 32 -2.69 -7.31 -2.87
CA ILE A 32 -2.35 -5.95 -3.28
C ILE A 32 -1.50 -6.04 -4.55
N VAL A 33 -1.87 -5.27 -5.58
CA VAL A 33 -1.13 -5.29 -6.84
C VAL A 33 0.04 -4.31 -6.82
N THR A 34 1.04 -4.59 -7.64
CA THR A 34 2.17 -3.70 -7.86
C THR A 34 1.67 -2.34 -8.32
N GLY A 35 2.24 -1.28 -7.75
CA GLY A 35 1.85 0.10 -8.06
C GLY A 35 0.90 0.70 -7.06
N SER A 36 0.38 -0.09 -6.11
CA SER A 36 -0.39 0.45 -4.99
C SER A 36 0.47 1.40 -4.18
N VAL A 37 -0.15 2.37 -3.55
CA VAL A 37 0.53 3.49 -2.89
C VAL A 37 0.26 3.48 -1.40
N PHE A 38 1.30 3.73 -0.61
CA PHE A 38 1.16 3.96 0.82
C PHE A 38 1.94 5.19 1.23
N LEU A 39 1.29 6.11 1.94
CA LEU A 39 1.94 7.30 2.46
C LEU A 39 2.10 7.20 3.98
N GLU A 40 3.32 7.41 4.47
CA GLU A 40 3.58 7.56 5.89
C GLU A 40 3.46 9.03 6.25
N VAL A 41 2.36 9.40 6.91
CA VAL A 41 2.07 10.81 7.16
C VAL A 41 2.97 11.43 8.20
N ASN A 42 3.55 10.61 9.09
CA ASN A 42 4.45 11.12 10.13
C ASN A 42 5.89 11.33 9.66
N THR A 43 6.29 10.63 8.59
CA THR A 43 7.65 10.74 8.05
C THR A 43 7.69 11.46 6.71
N GLY A 44 6.56 11.57 6.04
CA GLY A 44 6.47 12.13 4.70
C GLY A 44 6.98 11.21 3.60
N LYS A 45 7.16 9.92 3.91
CA LYS A 45 7.68 8.96 2.93
C LYS A 45 6.56 8.31 2.16
N GLY A 46 6.81 8.08 0.86
CA GLY A 46 5.88 7.36 0.00
C GLY A 46 6.44 6.00 -0.37
N PHE A 47 5.57 5.02 -0.54
CA PHE A 47 5.93 3.65 -0.88
C PHE A 47 5.07 3.16 -2.03
N LEU A 48 5.66 2.32 -2.89
CA LEU A 48 4.93 1.58 -3.90
C LEU A 48 5.07 0.09 -3.61
N PHE A 49 3.99 -0.65 -3.83
CA PHE A 49 4.00 -2.08 -3.57
C PHE A 49 4.63 -2.85 -4.73
N ASN A 50 5.42 -3.85 -4.40
CA ASN A 50 6.02 -4.78 -5.35
C ASN A 50 5.47 -6.18 -5.04
N GLU A 51 4.52 -6.66 -5.84
CA GLU A 51 3.88 -7.95 -5.57
C GLU A 51 4.81 -9.14 -5.80
N THR A 52 5.82 -8.99 -6.64
CA THR A 52 6.79 -10.06 -6.86
C THR A 52 7.59 -10.33 -5.59
N ALA A 53 8.01 -9.27 -4.89
CA ALA A 53 8.74 -9.38 -3.62
C ALA A 53 7.80 -9.46 -2.42
N GLY A 54 6.55 -9.05 -2.58
CA GLY A 54 5.59 -9.02 -1.49
C GLY A 54 5.85 -7.93 -0.47
N THR A 55 6.52 -6.84 -0.89
CA THR A 55 6.92 -5.78 0.02
C THR A 55 6.62 -4.39 -0.55
N TRP A 56 6.52 -3.42 0.37
CA TRP A 56 6.43 -2.01 0.02
C TRP A 56 7.84 -1.44 -0.14
N VAL A 57 8.06 -0.72 -1.23
CA VAL A 57 9.37 -0.16 -1.56
C VAL A 57 9.31 1.36 -1.40
N GLU A 58 10.20 1.90 -0.60
CA GLU A 58 10.27 3.36 -0.38
C GLU A 58 10.72 4.07 -1.65
N GLN A 59 10.07 5.19 -1.95
CA GLN A 59 10.37 6.00 -3.13
C GLN A 59 11.28 7.18 -2.81
#